data_99f0e9c4e1f1d137d7885817623c9d08
#
_entry.id   99f0e9c4e1f1d137d7885817623c9d08
#
_cell.length_a   1.000
_cell.length_b   1.000
_cell.length_c   1.000
_cell.angle_alpha   90.00
_cell.angle_beta   90.00
_cell.angle_gamma   90.00
#
_symmetry.space_group_name_H-M   'P 1'
#
loop_
_entity.id
_entity.type
_entity.pdbx_description
1 polymer ?
#
loop_
_entity_poly.entity_id
_entity_poly.type
_entity_poly.pdbx_seq_one_letter_code
_entity_poly.pdbx_strand_id
1 'polypeptide(L)'
;MKKIITFLLLFSIALIFPIACTNNPNTSGNNVLSIYNWSTYIAPEVITEFENKFNIKIQYDTYESNEDLYAKIKPGNPGYDVAFPADYMVKIMASEGLLEELNQENIPNIKNINDKFINPPYDPGNKYSLAYQWGTMGIGYNIKATGGEINSWLTMFDDKFKGRVALLDDMRSSFSIALISLGYNPNTTNPKEITEARDFLIKNKQAIAAFAPDTGQNLLDQGEVDLTCEWSGDVFQVMKENPNLRYAIPKEGSILLTDNMVILKGSRNKELAEKFINFILEPEIGAKISNFIKYATPNQAAKDQGLIEATDLNNSAIYPPPELFAKLNYIQDLGKATILYDEAWTEVKLGVGN
;
A
#
# COMPACT_ATOMS: atom_id res chain seq x y z
N MET A 1 48.16 -19.83 80.85
CA MET A 1 48.31 -18.65 80.00
C MET A 1 47.11 -18.59 79.04
N LYS A 2 46.09 -17.88 79.36
CA LYS A 2 44.88 -17.74 78.50
C LYS A 2 44.70 -16.24 78.18
N LYS A 3 44.79 -15.92 76.91
CA LYS A 3 44.56 -14.55 76.41
C LYS A 3 43.06 -14.37 76.21
N ILE A 4 42.45 -13.37 76.89
CA ILE A 4 41.13 -12.92 76.75
C ILE A 4 41.12 -11.83 75.66
N ILE A 5 40.38 -12.04 74.57
CA ILE A 5 40.18 -11.06 73.50
C ILE A 5 38.81 -10.43 73.76
N THR A 6 38.79 -9.14 74.08
CA THR A 6 37.60 -8.31 74.26
C THR A 6 37.09 -7.86 72.92
N PHE A 7 35.82 -8.17 72.61
CA PHE A 7 35.16 -7.76 71.38
C PHE A 7 34.35 -6.46 71.66
N LEU A 8 34.76 -5.36 71.04
CA LEU A 8 34.04 -4.10 71.07
C LEU A 8 32.96 -4.12 69.97
N LEU A 9 31.70 -4.10 70.39
CA LEU A 9 30.56 -3.90 69.51
C LEU A 9 30.33 -2.38 69.26
N LEU A 10 30.62 -1.97 68.04
CA LEU A 10 30.25 -0.63 67.57
C LEU A 10 28.80 -0.69 67.05
N PHE A 11 27.90 0.02 67.72
CA PHE A 11 26.49 0.19 67.35
C PHE A 11 26.42 1.34 66.32
N SER A 12 26.29 1.04 65.05
CA SER A 12 26.05 2.04 63.99
C SER A 12 24.55 2.30 63.89
N ILE A 13 24.10 3.46 64.33
CA ILE A 13 22.72 3.94 64.10
C ILE A 13 22.64 4.39 62.63
N ALA A 14 21.99 3.60 61.83
CA ALA A 14 21.60 3.99 60.45
C ALA A 14 20.36 4.91 60.50
N LEU A 15 20.56 6.17 60.25
CA LEU A 15 19.46 7.11 59.95
C LEU A 15 18.81 6.73 58.62
N ILE A 16 17.63 6.13 58.70
CA ILE A 16 16.78 5.89 57.55
C ILE A 16 16.06 7.20 57.20
N PHE A 17 16.55 7.91 56.20
CA PHE A 17 15.74 8.95 55.53
C PHE A 17 14.72 8.26 54.63
N PRO A 18 13.42 8.55 54.75
CA PRO A 18 12.46 8.10 53.77
C PRO A 18 12.69 8.93 52.49
N ILE A 19 13.28 8.32 51.48
CA ILE A 19 13.21 8.86 50.11
C ILE A 19 11.75 8.73 49.69
N ALA A 20 11.02 9.82 49.78
CA ALA A 20 9.72 9.97 49.14
C ALA A 20 9.99 9.91 47.62
N CYS A 21 9.88 8.72 47.05
CA CYS A 21 9.68 8.58 45.59
C CYS A 21 8.32 9.21 45.30
N THR A 22 8.32 10.46 44.91
CA THR A 22 7.20 11.03 44.15
C THR A 22 7.17 10.29 42.84
N ASN A 23 6.38 9.22 42.78
CA ASN A 23 5.93 8.65 41.50
C ASN A 23 5.09 9.75 40.83
N ASN A 24 5.76 10.57 40.03
CA ASN A 24 5.09 11.24 38.94
C ASN A 24 4.70 10.11 37.97
N PRO A 25 3.42 9.90 37.71
CA PRO A 25 3.01 9.13 36.58
C PRO A 25 3.21 10.01 35.32
N ASN A 26 4.46 10.38 35.03
CA ASN A 26 4.78 10.83 33.70
C ASN A 26 4.63 9.60 32.82
N THR A 27 3.51 9.55 32.17
CA THR A 27 3.28 8.88 30.92
C THR A 27 4.53 8.99 30.02
N SER A 28 5.44 8.04 30.15
CA SER A 28 6.37 7.75 29.07
C SER A 28 5.54 7.06 27.97
N GLY A 29 4.68 7.84 27.32
CA GLY A 29 4.17 7.47 26.03
C GLY A 29 5.42 7.20 25.17
N ASN A 30 5.49 6.04 24.56
CA ASN A 30 6.48 5.79 23.56
C ASN A 30 6.36 6.90 22.52
N ASN A 31 7.36 7.81 22.47
CA ASN A 31 7.43 8.87 21.46
C ASN A 31 7.82 8.29 20.09
N VAL A 32 7.33 7.09 19.78
CA VAL A 32 7.58 6.36 18.53
C VAL A 32 6.25 5.94 17.94
N LEU A 33 6.03 6.27 16.68
CA LEU A 33 4.93 5.77 15.87
C LEU A 33 5.47 4.76 14.87
N SER A 34 4.94 3.56 14.87
CA SER A 34 5.36 2.48 13.97
C SER A 34 4.42 2.39 12.77
N ILE A 35 4.97 2.60 11.58
CA ILE A 35 4.27 2.63 10.30
C ILE A 35 4.67 1.43 9.46
N TYR A 36 3.69 0.78 8.83
CA TYR A 36 3.89 -0.31 7.89
C TYR A 36 3.23 0.04 6.57
N ASN A 37 4.01 0.37 5.54
CA ASN A 37 3.52 0.93 4.28
C ASN A 37 4.13 0.21 3.07
N TRP A 38 3.69 0.54 1.88
CA TRP A 38 4.31 0.15 0.62
C TRP A 38 5.70 0.79 0.47
N SER A 39 6.54 0.20 -0.36
CA SER A 39 7.80 0.82 -0.76
C SER A 39 7.52 2.11 -1.56
N THR A 40 8.44 3.08 -1.54
CA THR A 40 8.37 4.33 -2.33
C THR A 40 7.06 5.14 -2.24
N TYR A 41 6.26 4.99 -1.17
CA TYR A 41 4.86 5.44 -1.10
C TYR A 41 4.60 6.63 -0.17
N ILE A 42 5.65 7.29 0.31
CA ILE A 42 5.57 8.55 1.06
C ILE A 42 6.80 9.41 0.79
N ALA A 43 6.63 10.73 0.72
CA ALA A 43 7.75 11.65 0.62
C ALA A 43 8.55 11.67 1.93
N PRO A 44 9.88 11.42 1.92
CA PRO A 44 10.70 11.35 3.14
C PRO A 44 10.64 12.63 3.98
N GLU A 45 10.46 13.78 3.34
CA GLU A 45 10.32 15.07 4.01
C GLU A 45 9.06 15.15 4.88
N VAL A 46 7.96 14.47 4.49
CA VAL A 46 6.71 14.42 5.26
C VAL A 46 6.91 13.70 6.57
N ILE A 47 7.70 12.62 6.58
CA ILE A 47 8.09 11.92 7.81
C ILE A 47 8.84 12.87 8.73
N THR A 48 9.87 13.54 8.20
CA THR A 48 10.68 14.50 8.96
C THR A 48 9.85 15.68 9.50
N GLU A 49 8.92 16.20 8.71
CA GLU A 49 8.01 17.26 9.15
C GLU A 49 7.12 16.83 10.34
N PHE A 50 6.56 15.60 10.25
CA PHE A 50 5.74 15.07 11.33
C PHE A 50 6.57 14.85 12.60
N GLU A 51 7.76 14.24 12.50
CA GLU A 51 8.67 14.04 13.63
C GLU A 51 8.98 15.37 14.35
N ASN A 52 9.33 16.39 13.57
CA ASN A 52 9.68 17.73 14.10
C ASN A 52 8.47 18.44 14.69
N LYS A 53 7.29 18.39 14.02
CA LYS A 53 6.06 19.07 14.44
C LYS A 53 5.55 18.54 15.78
N PHE A 54 5.69 17.22 16.02
CA PHE A 54 5.12 16.56 17.19
C PHE A 54 6.15 16.05 18.20
N ASN A 55 7.45 16.26 17.92
CA ASN A 55 8.57 15.79 18.75
C ASN A 55 8.49 14.29 19.06
N ILE A 56 8.31 13.49 18.01
CA ILE A 56 8.25 12.04 18.06
C ILE A 56 9.24 11.42 17.06
N LYS A 57 9.37 10.09 17.10
CA LYS A 57 10.10 9.32 16.09
C LYS A 57 9.13 8.42 15.32
N ILE A 58 9.37 8.28 14.01
CA ILE A 58 8.68 7.29 13.18
C ILE A 58 9.62 6.10 12.96
N GLN A 59 9.12 4.90 13.27
CA GLN A 59 9.69 3.66 12.77
C GLN A 59 8.90 3.28 11.53
N TYR A 60 9.60 3.16 10.38
CA TYR A 60 8.96 2.95 9.10
C TYR A 60 9.48 1.66 8.48
N ASP A 61 8.59 0.70 8.28
CA ASP A 61 8.86 -0.59 7.62
C ASP A 61 7.95 -0.73 6.38
N THR A 62 8.37 -1.57 5.43
CA THR A 62 7.64 -1.76 4.17
C THR A 62 7.20 -3.19 3.96
N TYR A 63 6.16 -3.35 3.13
CA TYR A 63 5.68 -4.63 2.59
C TYR A 63 5.48 -4.52 1.08
N GLU A 64 5.33 -5.67 0.41
CA GLU A 64 5.32 -5.76 -1.05
C GLU A 64 3.97 -6.23 -1.62
N SER A 65 3.06 -6.71 -0.74
CA SER A 65 1.70 -7.12 -1.13
C SER A 65 0.71 -6.96 0.03
N ASN A 66 -0.58 -6.84 -0.28
CA ASN A 66 -1.65 -6.85 0.73
C ASN A 66 -1.66 -8.17 1.51
N GLU A 67 -1.32 -9.27 0.86
CA GLU A 67 -1.24 -10.60 1.43
C GLU A 67 -0.10 -10.70 2.45
N ASP A 68 1.06 -10.07 2.19
CA ASP A 68 2.18 -9.96 3.14
C ASP A 68 1.79 -9.16 4.37
N LEU A 69 1.15 -7.99 4.16
CA LEU A 69 0.59 -7.21 5.26
C LEU A 69 -0.37 -8.07 6.12
N TYR A 70 -1.33 -8.72 5.48
CA TYR A 70 -2.32 -9.53 6.15
C TYR A 70 -1.69 -10.72 6.91
N ALA A 71 -0.78 -11.45 6.26
CA ALA A 71 -0.07 -12.58 6.87
C ALA A 71 0.75 -12.14 8.08
N LYS A 72 1.33 -10.94 8.04
CA LYS A 72 2.10 -10.35 9.13
C LYS A 72 1.24 -9.97 10.33
N ILE A 73 0.02 -9.46 10.08
CA ILE A 73 -0.85 -8.90 11.14
C ILE A 73 -1.81 -9.97 11.71
N LYS A 74 -2.24 -10.95 10.90
CA LYS A 74 -3.23 -11.95 11.31
C LYS A 74 -2.87 -12.78 12.56
N PRO A 75 -1.63 -13.22 12.77
CA PRO A 75 -1.26 -13.96 13.99
C PRO A 75 -1.25 -13.10 15.27
N GLY A 76 -1.34 -11.79 15.12
CA GLY A 76 -1.26 -10.77 16.16
C GLY A 76 -0.34 -9.64 15.70
N ASN A 77 -0.75 -8.41 15.94
CA ASN A 77 0.01 -7.23 15.54
C ASN A 77 1.41 -7.21 16.20
N PRO A 78 2.52 -7.24 15.43
CA PRO A 78 3.87 -7.26 15.97
C PRO A 78 4.36 -5.90 16.49
N GLY A 79 3.50 -4.88 16.55
CA GLY A 79 3.83 -3.57 17.13
C GLY A 79 3.68 -2.39 16.18
N TYR A 80 3.04 -2.58 15.04
CA TYR A 80 2.71 -1.47 14.13
C TYR A 80 1.45 -0.72 14.59
N ASP A 81 1.43 0.58 14.33
CA ASP A 81 0.32 1.47 14.66
C ASP A 81 -0.55 1.77 13.44
N VAL A 82 0.08 2.17 12.32
CA VAL A 82 -0.60 2.56 11.07
C VAL A 82 -0.18 1.64 9.93
N ALA A 83 -1.13 1.23 9.11
CA ALA A 83 -0.87 0.52 7.86
C ALA A 83 -1.68 1.13 6.70
N PHE A 84 -1.32 0.74 5.45
CA PHE A 84 -1.86 1.34 4.22
C PHE A 84 -2.45 0.29 3.26
N PRO A 85 -3.43 -0.52 3.69
CA PRO A 85 -4.03 -1.54 2.84
C PRO A 85 -4.88 -0.97 1.71
N ALA A 86 -4.98 -1.73 0.63
CA ALA A 86 -5.97 -1.49 -0.41
C ALA A 86 -7.40 -1.71 0.10
N ASP A 87 -8.37 -1.17 -0.61
CA ASP A 87 -9.80 -1.16 -0.31
C ASP A 87 -10.38 -2.55 0.05
N TYR A 88 -10.12 -3.59 -0.75
CA TYR A 88 -10.58 -4.94 -0.48
C TYR A 88 -9.97 -5.55 0.79
N MET A 89 -8.70 -5.21 1.06
CA MET A 89 -7.99 -5.70 2.24
C MET A 89 -8.48 -4.99 3.50
N VAL A 90 -8.86 -3.72 3.44
CA VAL A 90 -9.57 -3.03 4.54
C VAL A 90 -10.80 -3.82 4.94
N LYS A 91 -11.64 -4.24 3.97
CA LYS A 91 -12.85 -5.02 4.24
C LYS A 91 -12.53 -6.35 4.93
N ILE A 92 -11.52 -7.07 4.45
CA ILE A 92 -11.09 -8.34 5.03
C ILE A 92 -10.62 -8.12 6.47
N MET A 93 -9.67 -7.21 6.67
CA MET A 93 -9.07 -6.93 7.99
C MET A 93 -10.10 -6.42 8.99
N ALA A 94 -11.06 -5.57 8.57
CA ALA A 94 -12.15 -5.09 9.41
C ALA A 94 -13.07 -6.22 9.84
N SER A 95 -13.44 -7.13 8.91
CA SER A 95 -14.31 -8.27 9.19
C SER A 95 -13.70 -9.28 10.17
N GLU A 96 -12.38 -9.38 10.20
CA GLU A 96 -11.61 -10.26 11.11
C GLU A 96 -11.22 -9.56 12.43
N GLY A 97 -11.60 -8.28 12.62
CA GLY A 97 -11.31 -7.54 13.84
C GLY A 97 -9.83 -7.15 14.00
N LEU A 98 -9.09 -7.01 12.89
CA LEU A 98 -7.67 -6.65 12.86
C LEU A 98 -7.43 -5.14 12.86
N LEU A 99 -8.49 -4.32 12.82
CA LEU A 99 -8.42 -2.87 12.79
C LEU A 99 -9.05 -2.23 14.03
N GLU A 100 -8.52 -1.08 14.43
CA GLU A 100 -9.15 -0.20 15.42
C GLU A 100 -10.15 0.73 14.73
N GLU A 101 -11.27 1.03 15.41
CA GLU A 101 -12.19 2.05 14.96
C GLU A 101 -11.55 3.44 15.07
N LEU A 102 -11.68 4.26 14.04
CA LEU A 102 -11.17 5.64 14.04
C LEU A 102 -12.07 6.54 14.90
N ASN A 103 -11.46 7.39 15.72
CA ASN A 103 -12.17 8.51 16.31
C ASN A 103 -12.08 9.73 15.38
N GLN A 104 -13.12 9.95 14.59
CA GLN A 104 -13.15 11.03 13.58
C GLN A 104 -13.06 12.43 14.21
N GLU A 105 -13.38 12.60 15.50
CA GLU A 105 -13.19 13.87 16.21
C GLU A 105 -11.71 14.26 16.29
N ASN A 106 -10.81 13.26 16.33
CA ASN A 106 -9.36 13.48 16.32
C ASN A 106 -8.80 13.70 14.89
N ILE A 107 -9.64 13.55 13.85
CA ILE A 107 -9.25 13.65 12.44
C ILE A 107 -10.09 14.72 11.70
N PRO A 108 -10.09 15.99 12.16
CA PRO A 108 -10.93 17.03 11.55
C PRO A 108 -10.63 17.31 10.08
N ASN A 109 -9.46 16.89 9.56
CA ASN A 109 -9.08 17.05 8.17
C ASN A 109 -9.74 16.01 7.22
N ILE A 110 -10.57 15.10 7.72
CA ILE A 110 -11.44 14.24 6.89
C ILE A 110 -12.28 15.06 5.90
N LYS A 111 -12.66 16.29 6.26
CA LYS A 111 -13.38 17.24 5.40
C LYS A 111 -12.65 17.62 4.11
N ASN A 112 -11.34 17.38 4.04
CA ASN A 112 -10.51 17.67 2.87
C ASN A 112 -10.57 16.54 1.82
N ILE A 113 -11.14 15.38 2.17
CA ILE A 113 -11.28 14.24 1.27
C ILE A 113 -12.47 14.48 0.33
N ASN A 114 -12.31 14.14 -0.95
CA ASN A 114 -13.37 14.19 -1.94
C ASN A 114 -14.49 13.21 -1.58
N ASP A 115 -15.75 13.64 -1.77
CA ASP A 115 -16.95 12.86 -1.41
C ASP A 115 -17.00 11.46 -2.03
N LYS A 116 -16.31 11.23 -3.17
CA LYS A 116 -16.21 9.90 -3.80
C LYS A 116 -15.49 8.87 -2.93
N PHE A 117 -14.65 9.32 -2.00
CA PHE A 117 -13.87 8.47 -1.10
C PHE A 117 -14.41 8.47 0.33
N ILE A 118 -15.53 9.17 0.56
CA ILE A 118 -16.24 9.18 1.84
C ILE A 118 -17.34 8.13 1.84
N ASN A 119 -17.47 7.41 2.95
CA ASN A 119 -18.46 6.34 3.13
C ASN A 119 -18.37 5.25 2.04
N PRO A 120 -17.18 4.69 1.77
CA PRO A 120 -17.02 3.70 0.71
C PRO A 120 -17.71 2.37 1.06
N PRO A 121 -18.13 1.57 0.06
CA PRO A 121 -18.83 0.30 0.31
C PRO A 121 -18.03 -0.73 1.12
N TYR A 122 -16.70 -0.65 1.07
CA TYR A 122 -15.83 -1.56 1.84
C TYR A 122 -15.67 -1.16 3.31
N ASP A 123 -15.94 0.10 3.65
CA ASP A 123 -15.90 0.63 5.03
C ASP A 123 -16.99 1.67 5.26
N PRO A 124 -18.27 1.26 5.44
CA PRO A 124 -19.37 2.18 5.64
C PRO A 124 -19.16 3.10 6.84
N GLY A 125 -19.31 4.41 6.59
CA GLY A 125 -19.11 5.46 7.60
C GLY A 125 -17.65 5.80 7.87
N ASN A 126 -16.70 5.28 7.09
CA ASN A 126 -15.26 5.44 7.35
C ASN A 126 -14.90 5.06 8.79
N LYS A 127 -15.41 3.92 9.22
CA LYS A 127 -15.28 3.45 10.59
C LYS A 127 -13.84 3.04 10.93
N TYR A 128 -13.15 2.45 9.95
CA TYR A 128 -11.82 1.87 10.12
C TYR A 128 -10.74 2.51 9.27
N SER A 129 -11.13 3.24 8.20
CA SER A 129 -10.19 3.67 7.17
C SER A 129 -10.50 5.04 6.60
N LEU A 130 -9.44 5.72 6.14
CA LEU A 130 -9.54 6.93 5.33
C LEU A 130 -8.63 6.81 4.11
N ALA A 131 -9.14 7.21 2.94
CA ALA A 131 -8.40 7.14 1.70
C ALA A 131 -7.09 7.94 1.77
N TYR A 132 -6.00 7.32 1.31
CA TYR A 132 -4.65 7.88 1.28
C TYR A 132 -4.27 8.34 -0.12
N GLN A 133 -4.18 7.41 -1.06
CA GLN A 133 -3.93 7.66 -2.47
C GLN A 133 -4.76 6.69 -3.32
N TRP A 134 -4.88 6.96 -4.61
CA TRP A 134 -5.50 6.04 -5.54
C TRP A 134 -4.76 6.04 -6.88
N GLY A 135 -4.85 4.94 -7.59
CA GLY A 135 -4.15 4.77 -8.85
C GLY A 135 -4.75 3.68 -9.71
N THR A 136 -4.16 3.49 -10.86
CA THR A 136 -4.56 2.47 -11.81
C THR A 136 -3.44 1.46 -12.03
N MET A 137 -3.80 0.20 -12.25
CA MET A 137 -2.90 -0.79 -12.80
C MET A 137 -2.82 -0.60 -14.31
N GLY A 138 -1.63 -0.75 -14.90
CA GLY A 138 -1.47 -0.58 -16.33
C GLY A 138 -0.17 -1.17 -16.84
N ILE A 139 0.20 -0.77 -18.06
CA ILE A 139 1.42 -1.24 -18.71
C ILE A 139 2.46 -0.12 -18.65
N GLY A 140 3.52 -0.34 -17.88
CA GLY A 140 4.78 0.40 -18.02
C GLY A 140 5.57 -0.19 -19.19
N TYR A 141 6.10 0.63 -20.10
CA TYR A 141 6.81 0.11 -21.27
C TYR A 141 7.88 1.06 -21.79
N ASN A 142 8.88 0.47 -22.45
CA ASN A 142 9.90 1.21 -23.18
C ASN A 142 9.45 1.46 -24.63
N ILE A 143 9.19 2.74 -24.98
CA ILE A 143 8.67 3.12 -26.30
C ILE A 143 9.60 2.75 -27.47
N LYS A 144 10.91 2.67 -27.23
CA LYS A 144 11.87 2.22 -28.25
C LYS A 144 11.75 0.73 -28.51
N ALA A 145 11.51 -0.07 -27.50
CA ALA A 145 11.33 -1.52 -27.62
C ALA A 145 9.99 -1.85 -28.27
N THR A 146 8.92 -1.13 -27.90
CA THR A 146 7.60 -1.32 -28.51
C THR A 146 7.54 -0.80 -29.96
N GLY A 147 8.32 0.22 -30.27
CA GLY A 147 8.33 0.89 -31.58
C GLY A 147 7.18 1.88 -31.76
N GLY A 148 6.48 2.23 -30.68
CA GLY A 148 5.36 3.16 -30.65
C GLY A 148 4.51 2.98 -29.39
N GLU A 149 3.43 3.74 -29.31
CA GLU A 149 2.48 3.66 -28.19
C GLU A 149 1.71 2.34 -28.25
N ILE A 150 1.41 1.79 -27.06
CA ILE A 150 0.60 0.58 -26.89
C ILE A 150 -0.61 0.88 -25.99
N ASN A 151 -1.66 0.11 -26.13
CA ASN A 151 -2.91 0.31 -25.38
C ASN A 151 -3.71 -0.98 -25.15
N SER A 152 -3.05 -2.14 -25.12
CA SER A 152 -3.72 -3.43 -24.96
C SER A 152 -2.90 -4.36 -24.09
N TRP A 153 -3.55 -5.04 -23.13
CA TRP A 153 -2.93 -6.10 -22.34
C TRP A 153 -2.33 -7.20 -23.20
N LEU A 154 -2.96 -7.52 -24.34
CA LEU A 154 -2.49 -8.57 -25.23
C LEU A 154 -1.11 -8.30 -25.84
N THR A 155 -0.71 -7.02 -25.90
CA THR A 155 0.64 -6.64 -26.35
C THR A 155 1.74 -7.25 -25.46
N MET A 156 1.48 -7.43 -24.15
CA MET A 156 2.44 -8.04 -23.24
C MET A 156 2.75 -9.50 -23.56
N PHE A 157 1.86 -10.16 -24.30
CA PHE A 157 1.97 -11.58 -24.64
C PHE A 157 2.32 -11.82 -26.12
N ASP A 158 2.70 -10.75 -26.84
CA ASP A 158 3.21 -10.86 -28.20
C ASP A 158 4.59 -11.55 -28.21
N ASP A 159 4.81 -12.48 -29.15
CA ASP A 159 6.08 -13.22 -29.32
C ASP A 159 7.31 -12.30 -29.42
N LYS A 160 7.12 -11.05 -29.85
CA LYS A 160 8.15 -10.00 -29.90
C LYS A 160 8.78 -9.73 -28.52
N PHE A 161 8.01 -9.89 -27.45
CA PHE A 161 8.42 -9.59 -26.08
C PHE A 161 8.70 -10.83 -25.24
N LYS A 162 8.97 -11.97 -25.89
CA LYS A 162 9.28 -13.23 -25.21
C LYS A 162 10.45 -13.08 -24.24
N GLY A 163 10.21 -13.38 -22.94
CA GLY A 163 11.21 -13.24 -21.88
C GLY A 163 11.54 -11.77 -21.56
N ARG A 164 10.66 -10.81 -21.91
CA ARG A 164 10.88 -9.37 -21.72
C ARG A 164 9.73 -8.67 -21.01
N VAL A 165 8.85 -9.44 -20.33
CA VAL A 165 7.68 -8.94 -19.62
C VAL A 165 7.79 -9.26 -18.14
N ALA A 166 7.49 -8.29 -17.27
CA ALA A 166 7.24 -8.53 -15.85
C ALA A 166 5.73 -8.44 -15.56
N LEU A 167 5.23 -9.31 -14.72
CA LEU A 167 3.91 -9.19 -14.10
C LEU A 167 4.10 -8.99 -12.59
N LEU A 168 3.12 -8.37 -11.93
CA LEU A 168 3.11 -8.27 -10.47
C LEU A 168 3.03 -9.67 -9.84
N ASP A 169 3.86 -9.92 -8.84
CA ASP A 169 3.78 -11.12 -7.99
C ASP A 169 2.63 -10.98 -6.99
N ASP A 170 1.51 -10.55 -7.52
CA ASP A 170 0.22 -10.41 -6.85
C ASP A 170 -0.83 -11.21 -7.62
N MET A 171 -1.43 -12.16 -6.93
CA MET A 171 -2.40 -13.09 -7.51
C MET A 171 -3.58 -12.36 -8.18
N ARG A 172 -4.18 -11.39 -7.46
CA ARG A 172 -5.39 -10.73 -7.94
C ARG A 172 -5.09 -9.82 -9.12
N SER A 173 -3.96 -9.13 -9.11
CA SER A 173 -3.48 -8.28 -10.20
C SER A 173 -3.19 -9.10 -11.46
N SER A 174 -2.39 -10.16 -11.35
CA SER A 174 -2.03 -11.02 -12.48
C SER A 174 -3.24 -11.74 -13.09
N PHE A 175 -4.17 -12.25 -12.26
CA PHE A 175 -5.43 -12.83 -12.76
C PHE A 175 -6.34 -11.79 -13.40
N SER A 176 -6.35 -10.55 -12.90
CA SER A 176 -7.15 -9.49 -13.50
C SER A 176 -6.72 -9.18 -14.94
N ILE A 177 -5.42 -9.21 -15.25
CA ILE A 177 -4.93 -9.04 -16.62
C ILE A 177 -5.50 -10.13 -17.53
N ALA A 178 -5.40 -11.40 -17.11
CA ALA A 178 -5.89 -12.53 -17.90
C ALA A 178 -7.41 -12.47 -18.09
N LEU A 179 -8.16 -12.25 -17.02
CA LEU A 179 -9.63 -12.17 -17.05
C LEU A 179 -10.12 -11.03 -17.95
N ILE A 180 -9.57 -9.83 -17.78
CA ILE A 180 -9.93 -8.67 -18.62
C ILE A 180 -9.54 -8.92 -20.07
N SER A 181 -8.37 -9.52 -20.34
CA SER A 181 -7.94 -9.86 -21.69
C SER A 181 -8.86 -10.88 -22.37
N LEU A 182 -9.49 -11.76 -21.60
CA LEU A 182 -10.48 -12.74 -22.06
C LEU A 182 -11.91 -12.17 -22.11
N GLY A 183 -12.13 -10.92 -21.68
CA GLY A 183 -13.44 -10.27 -21.63
C GLY A 183 -14.29 -10.65 -20.43
N TYR A 184 -13.68 -11.19 -19.38
CA TYR A 184 -14.33 -11.57 -18.14
C TYR A 184 -14.24 -10.46 -17.08
N ASN A 185 -15.14 -10.54 -16.08
CA ASN A 185 -15.05 -9.68 -14.91
C ASN A 185 -13.84 -10.09 -14.05
N PRO A 186 -12.94 -9.16 -13.64
CA PRO A 186 -11.79 -9.49 -12.79
C PRO A 186 -12.17 -9.99 -11.39
N ASN A 187 -13.45 -9.85 -11.00
CA ASN A 187 -14.00 -10.35 -9.74
C ASN A 187 -14.89 -11.59 -9.93
N THR A 188 -14.75 -12.32 -11.03
CA THR A 188 -15.55 -13.53 -11.24
C THR A 188 -15.32 -14.57 -10.15
N THR A 189 -16.40 -15.26 -9.78
CA THR A 189 -16.33 -16.45 -8.89
C THR A 189 -16.63 -17.73 -9.67
N ASN A 190 -16.72 -17.64 -11.00
CA ASN A 190 -16.99 -18.79 -11.87
C ASN A 190 -15.72 -19.62 -12.03
N PRO A 191 -15.70 -20.90 -11.56
CA PRO A 191 -14.50 -21.74 -11.67
C PRO A 191 -13.99 -21.93 -13.09
N LYS A 192 -14.88 -21.94 -14.09
CA LYS A 192 -14.50 -22.09 -15.50
C LYS A 192 -13.71 -20.88 -15.98
N GLU A 193 -14.16 -19.66 -15.70
CA GLU A 193 -13.48 -18.43 -16.12
C GLU A 193 -12.12 -18.29 -15.42
N ILE A 194 -12.02 -18.70 -14.15
CA ILE A 194 -10.76 -18.73 -13.40
C ILE A 194 -9.79 -19.74 -14.00
N THR A 195 -10.29 -20.93 -14.39
CA THR A 195 -9.48 -21.94 -15.09
C THR A 195 -8.98 -21.41 -16.43
N GLU A 196 -9.82 -20.77 -17.23
CA GLU A 196 -9.43 -20.19 -18.52
C GLU A 196 -8.39 -19.08 -18.37
N ALA A 197 -8.49 -18.26 -17.31
CA ALA A 197 -7.49 -17.22 -16.98
C ALA A 197 -6.15 -17.85 -16.55
N ARG A 198 -6.16 -18.91 -15.74
CA ARG A 198 -4.97 -19.70 -15.40
C ARG A 198 -4.30 -20.24 -16.67
N ASP A 199 -5.06 -20.89 -17.54
CA ASP A 199 -4.56 -21.51 -18.78
C ASP A 199 -3.98 -20.45 -19.72
N PHE A 200 -4.60 -19.26 -19.76
CA PHE A 200 -4.07 -18.12 -20.51
C PHE A 200 -2.70 -17.69 -19.98
N LEU A 201 -2.51 -17.55 -18.66
CA LEU A 201 -1.23 -17.19 -18.05
C LEU A 201 -0.17 -18.26 -18.29
N ILE A 202 -0.51 -19.54 -18.13
CA ILE A 202 0.40 -20.67 -18.36
C ILE A 202 0.84 -20.73 -19.82
N LYS A 203 -0.10 -20.61 -20.77
CA LYS A 203 0.19 -20.60 -22.22
C LYS A 203 1.16 -19.48 -22.59
N ASN A 204 1.03 -18.32 -21.97
CA ASN A 204 1.82 -17.14 -22.26
C ASN A 204 3.05 -17.00 -21.35
N LYS A 205 3.32 -17.94 -20.45
CA LYS A 205 4.40 -17.85 -19.45
C LYS A 205 5.78 -17.60 -20.06
N GLN A 206 6.01 -18.05 -21.29
CA GLN A 206 7.29 -17.80 -21.96
C GLN A 206 7.52 -16.31 -22.32
N ALA A 207 6.51 -15.46 -22.33
CA ALA A 207 6.66 -14.02 -22.44
C ALA A 207 7.19 -13.41 -21.14
N ILE A 208 6.87 -14.03 -19.99
CA ILE A 208 7.11 -13.52 -18.66
C ILE A 208 8.55 -13.83 -18.23
N ALA A 209 9.34 -12.78 -18.03
CA ALA A 209 10.69 -12.85 -17.48
C ALA A 209 10.65 -13.02 -15.96
N ALA A 210 9.74 -12.31 -15.28
CA ALA A 210 9.61 -12.32 -13.84
C ALA A 210 8.16 -12.06 -13.39
N PHE A 211 7.78 -12.66 -12.27
CA PHE A 211 6.78 -12.11 -11.38
C PHE A 211 7.51 -11.22 -10.38
N ALA A 212 7.31 -9.92 -10.48
CA ALA A 212 8.02 -8.93 -9.70
C ALA A 212 7.21 -8.49 -8.48
N PRO A 213 7.85 -8.24 -7.35
CA PRO A 213 7.19 -7.58 -6.22
C PRO A 213 6.81 -6.15 -6.58
N ASP A 214 6.33 -5.38 -5.62
CA ASP A 214 5.95 -3.94 -5.73
C ASP A 214 7.11 -3.00 -6.12
N THR A 215 8.09 -3.52 -6.84
CA THR A 215 9.27 -2.80 -7.35
C THR A 215 9.60 -3.18 -8.79
N GLY A 216 8.62 -3.76 -9.51
CA GLY A 216 8.77 -4.21 -10.89
C GLY A 216 9.13 -3.11 -11.88
N GLN A 217 8.78 -1.85 -11.59
CA GLN A 217 9.19 -0.67 -12.36
C GLN A 217 10.72 -0.51 -12.46
N ASN A 218 11.47 -1.04 -11.48
CA ASN A 218 12.93 -1.01 -11.52
C ASN A 218 13.49 -1.92 -12.62
N LEU A 219 12.87 -3.08 -12.87
CA LEU A 219 13.26 -3.98 -13.97
C LEU A 219 13.07 -3.29 -15.34
N LEU A 220 11.99 -2.50 -15.46
CA LEU A 220 11.72 -1.72 -16.66
C LEU A 220 12.76 -0.60 -16.84
N ASP A 221 13.09 0.14 -15.79
CA ASP A 221 14.04 1.24 -15.85
C ASP A 221 15.47 0.76 -16.15
N GLN A 222 15.85 -0.36 -15.57
CA GLN A 222 17.15 -1.00 -15.82
C GLN A 222 17.23 -1.68 -17.20
N GLY A 223 16.11 -1.81 -17.93
CA GLY A 223 16.03 -2.44 -19.23
C GLY A 223 16.12 -3.97 -19.17
N GLU A 224 15.86 -4.57 -18.02
CA GLU A 224 15.78 -6.03 -17.86
C GLU A 224 14.51 -6.58 -18.51
N VAL A 225 13.43 -5.77 -18.51
CA VAL A 225 12.20 -6.03 -19.25
C VAL A 225 11.86 -4.85 -20.17
N ASP A 226 11.03 -5.08 -21.16
CA ASP A 226 10.54 -4.06 -22.09
C ASP A 226 9.14 -3.57 -21.71
N LEU A 227 8.37 -4.43 -21.03
CA LEU A 227 7.04 -4.16 -20.53
C LEU A 227 6.89 -4.70 -19.11
N THR A 228 6.16 -3.95 -18.27
CA THR A 228 5.75 -4.43 -16.95
C THR A 228 4.28 -4.13 -16.72
N CYS A 229 3.55 -5.05 -16.09
CA CYS A 229 2.32 -4.71 -15.41
C CYS A 229 2.68 -4.07 -14.08
N GLU A 230 2.23 -2.83 -13.87
CA GLU A 230 2.64 -2.06 -12.69
C GLU A 230 1.61 -0.99 -12.31
N TRP A 231 1.73 -0.46 -11.12
CA TRP A 231 0.93 0.66 -10.63
C TRP A 231 1.38 1.97 -11.28
N SER A 232 0.39 2.83 -11.55
CA SER A 232 0.62 4.08 -12.31
C SER A 232 1.68 4.97 -11.69
N GLY A 233 1.65 5.21 -10.38
CA GLY A 233 2.58 6.10 -9.72
C GLY A 233 4.02 5.62 -9.78
N ASP A 234 4.25 4.30 -9.61
CA ASP A 234 5.58 3.73 -9.62
C ASP A 234 6.23 3.85 -11.00
N VAL A 235 5.46 3.61 -12.07
CA VAL A 235 5.95 3.86 -13.43
C VAL A 235 6.20 5.35 -13.66
N PHE A 236 5.33 6.25 -13.18
CA PHE A 236 5.55 7.70 -13.33
C PHE A 236 6.77 8.20 -12.55
N GLN A 237 7.13 7.56 -11.44
CA GLN A 237 8.35 7.90 -10.72
C GLN A 237 9.60 7.59 -11.57
N VAL A 238 9.72 6.41 -12.15
CA VAL A 238 10.87 6.05 -13.01
C VAL A 238 10.85 6.80 -14.34
N MET A 239 9.69 7.19 -14.86
CA MET A 239 9.57 8.02 -16.06
C MET A 239 10.20 9.42 -15.91
N LYS A 240 10.34 9.95 -14.69
CA LYS A 240 11.05 11.24 -14.45
C LYS A 240 12.50 11.15 -14.85
N GLU A 241 13.15 10.02 -14.61
CA GLU A 241 14.57 9.80 -14.86
C GLU A 241 14.83 9.20 -16.26
N ASN A 242 13.85 8.45 -16.79
CA ASN A 242 13.99 7.74 -18.05
C ASN A 242 12.94 8.18 -19.10
N PRO A 243 13.31 9.09 -20.03
CA PRO A 243 12.37 9.64 -21.01
C PRO A 243 11.88 8.64 -22.07
N ASN A 244 12.43 7.41 -22.11
CA ASN A 244 11.97 6.37 -23.02
C ASN A 244 10.82 5.53 -22.45
N LEU A 245 10.53 5.68 -21.15
CA LEU A 245 9.45 4.95 -20.51
C LEU A 245 8.10 5.63 -20.72
N ARG A 246 7.06 4.84 -20.78
CA ARG A 246 5.66 5.28 -20.92
C ARG A 246 4.77 4.41 -20.04
N TYR A 247 3.59 4.93 -19.76
CA TYR A 247 2.52 4.19 -19.09
C TYR A 247 1.25 4.25 -19.91
N ALA A 248 0.53 3.14 -19.97
CA ALA A 248 -0.76 3.05 -20.65
C ALA A 248 -1.79 2.30 -19.79
N ILE A 249 -3.00 2.86 -19.71
CA ILE A 249 -4.19 2.13 -19.25
C ILE A 249 -4.74 1.41 -20.48
N PRO A 250 -4.82 0.07 -20.48
CA PRO A 250 -5.28 -0.71 -21.64
C PRO A 250 -6.76 -0.43 -21.98
N LYS A 251 -7.08 -0.48 -23.27
CA LYS A 251 -8.43 -0.22 -23.81
C LYS A 251 -9.47 -1.25 -23.36
N GLU A 252 -9.05 -2.45 -23.00
CA GLU A 252 -9.89 -3.53 -22.49
C GLU A 252 -10.44 -3.18 -21.10
N GLY A 253 -9.81 -2.25 -20.41
CA GLY A 253 -10.07 -1.88 -19.02
C GLY A 253 -8.92 -2.29 -18.10
N SER A 254 -9.03 -1.91 -16.85
CA SER A 254 -7.99 -2.20 -15.85
C SER A 254 -8.55 -2.17 -14.44
N ILE A 255 -7.64 -2.23 -13.46
CA ILE A 255 -7.94 -2.14 -12.03
C ILE A 255 -7.71 -0.71 -11.54
N LEU A 256 -8.62 -0.25 -10.71
CA LEU A 256 -8.50 0.94 -9.88
C LEU A 256 -8.31 0.49 -8.44
N LEU A 257 -7.32 1.00 -7.76
CA LEU A 257 -7.05 0.78 -6.34
C LEU A 257 -7.18 2.07 -5.56
N THR A 258 -7.71 1.97 -4.36
CA THR A 258 -7.64 3.02 -3.34
C THR A 258 -6.94 2.45 -2.13
N ASP A 259 -5.77 2.97 -1.82
CA ASP A 259 -5.08 2.65 -0.58
C ASP A 259 -5.57 3.54 0.54
N ASN A 260 -5.64 2.96 1.71
CA ASN A 260 -6.29 3.56 2.86
C ASN A 260 -5.38 3.57 4.08
N MET A 261 -5.43 4.62 4.87
CA MET A 261 -4.81 4.67 6.18
C MET A 261 -5.71 3.98 7.19
N VAL A 262 -5.17 2.98 7.90
CA VAL A 262 -5.86 2.25 8.97
C VAL A 262 -5.01 2.21 10.22
N ILE A 263 -5.66 2.04 11.39
CA ILE A 263 -4.97 1.79 12.66
C ILE A 263 -5.13 0.30 12.98
N LEU A 264 -4.01 -0.36 13.22
CA LEU A 264 -4.00 -1.80 13.48
C LEU A 264 -4.48 -2.11 14.89
N LYS A 265 -5.25 -3.20 15.02
CA LYS A 265 -5.72 -3.70 16.30
C LYS A 265 -4.55 -3.96 17.25
N GLY A 266 -4.67 -3.49 18.50
CA GLY A 266 -3.61 -3.60 19.49
C GLY A 266 -2.52 -2.53 19.40
N SER A 267 -2.68 -1.50 18.55
CA SER A 267 -1.84 -0.29 18.61
C SER A 267 -1.88 0.32 20.01
N ARG A 268 -0.70 0.64 20.53
CA ARG A 268 -0.57 1.32 21.83
C ARG A 268 -0.56 2.85 21.71
N ASN A 269 -0.54 3.35 20.48
CA ASN A 269 -0.37 4.76 20.14
C ASN A 269 -1.54 5.29 19.30
N LYS A 270 -2.77 4.79 19.54
CA LYS A 270 -3.96 5.09 18.70
C LYS A 270 -4.15 6.60 18.50
N GLU A 271 -4.09 7.43 19.55
CA GLU A 271 -4.25 8.88 19.44
C GLU A 271 -3.14 9.52 18.60
N LEU A 272 -1.91 9.00 18.68
CA LEU A 272 -0.80 9.48 17.87
C LEU A 272 -0.97 9.03 16.40
N ALA A 273 -1.48 7.83 16.16
CA ALA A 273 -1.84 7.33 14.82
C ALA A 273 -2.95 8.18 14.18
N GLU A 274 -4.01 8.52 14.93
CA GLU A 274 -5.06 9.43 14.48
C GLU A 274 -4.50 10.82 14.14
N LYS A 275 -3.57 11.33 14.97
CA LYS A 275 -2.87 12.59 14.70
C LYS A 275 -2.02 12.54 13.43
N PHE A 276 -1.35 11.41 13.16
CA PHE A 276 -0.61 11.19 11.92
C PHE A 276 -1.56 11.18 10.72
N ILE A 277 -2.66 10.43 10.79
CA ILE A 277 -3.68 10.39 9.72
C ILE A 277 -4.22 11.80 9.46
N ASN A 278 -4.54 12.55 10.52
CA ASN A 278 -5.01 13.93 10.38
C ASN A 278 -3.97 14.84 9.72
N PHE A 279 -2.68 14.67 10.03
CA PHE A 279 -1.58 15.42 9.42
C PHE A 279 -1.44 15.11 7.93
N ILE A 280 -1.50 13.82 7.54
CA ILE A 280 -1.47 13.40 6.13
C ILE A 280 -2.60 14.04 5.32
N LEU A 281 -3.75 14.29 5.94
CA LEU A 281 -4.91 14.92 5.31
C LEU A 281 -4.85 16.46 5.28
N GLU A 282 -3.80 17.11 5.79
CA GLU A 282 -3.55 18.54 5.54
C GLU A 282 -3.32 18.73 4.03
N PRO A 283 -3.92 19.75 3.36
CA PRO A 283 -3.83 19.92 1.91
C PRO A 283 -2.39 19.97 1.39
N GLU A 284 -1.51 20.71 2.07
CA GLU A 284 -0.11 20.87 1.71
C GLU A 284 0.66 19.54 1.83
N ILE A 285 0.34 18.74 2.85
CA ILE A 285 0.99 17.44 3.09
C ILE A 285 0.50 16.42 2.07
N GLY A 286 -0.82 16.33 1.86
CA GLY A 286 -1.40 15.47 0.82
C GLY A 286 -0.86 15.79 -0.57
N ALA A 287 -0.68 17.07 -0.88
CA ALA A 287 -0.08 17.50 -2.14
C ALA A 287 1.39 17.11 -2.26
N LYS A 288 2.21 17.33 -1.22
CA LYS A 288 3.62 16.90 -1.22
C LYS A 288 3.75 15.41 -1.51
N ILE A 289 2.92 14.59 -0.86
CA ILE A 289 2.91 13.15 -1.08
C ILE A 289 2.56 12.84 -2.54
N SER A 290 1.41 13.29 -3.02
CA SER A 290 0.94 13.00 -4.38
C SER A 290 1.92 13.46 -5.46
N ASN A 291 2.46 14.67 -5.34
CA ASN A 291 3.46 15.21 -6.28
C ASN A 291 4.79 14.42 -6.26
N PHE A 292 5.14 13.83 -5.11
CA PHE A 292 6.35 13.00 -4.98
C PHE A 292 6.15 11.62 -5.57
N ILE A 293 5.11 10.89 -5.10
CA ILE A 293 4.86 9.49 -5.48
C ILE A 293 4.12 9.33 -6.81
N LYS A 294 3.58 10.43 -7.37
CA LYS A 294 2.86 10.45 -8.66
C LYS A 294 1.55 9.65 -8.70
N TYR A 295 0.96 9.39 -7.56
CA TYR A 295 -0.39 8.84 -7.44
C TYR A 295 -1.42 9.96 -7.31
N ALA A 296 -2.65 9.68 -7.73
CA ALA A 296 -3.75 10.61 -7.58
C ALA A 296 -4.16 10.75 -6.12
N THR A 297 -4.36 11.99 -5.66
CA THR A 297 -4.79 12.26 -4.29
C THR A 297 -6.31 12.24 -4.14
N PRO A 298 -6.85 11.66 -3.06
CA PRO A 298 -8.23 11.85 -2.67
C PRO A 298 -8.47 13.23 -2.01
N ASN A 299 -7.42 13.99 -1.68
CA ASN A 299 -7.52 15.29 -1.00
C ASN A 299 -8.03 16.36 -1.96
N GLN A 300 -9.33 16.64 -1.89
CA GLN A 300 -9.97 17.66 -2.74
C GLN A 300 -9.47 19.06 -2.43
N ALA A 301 -9.23 19.38 -1.16
CA ALA A 301 -8.72 20.69 -0.78
C ALA A 301 -7.33 20.97 -1.37
N ALA A 302 -6.46 19.97 -1.48
CA ALA A 302 -5.17 20.11 -2.15
C ALA A 302 -5.33 20.46 -3.64
N LYS A 303 -6.31 19.85 -4.32
CA LYS A 303 -6.63 20.15 -5.73
C LYS A 303 -7.22 21.54 -5.88
N ASP A 304 -8.20 21.92 -5.05
CA ASP A 304 -8.90 23.21 -5.12
C ASP A 304 -7.96 24.39 -4.83
N GLN A 305 -6.94 24.18 -4.00
CA GLN A 305 -5.91 25.16 -3.70
C GLN A 305 -4.79 25.22 -4.76
N GLY A 306 -4.85 24.36 -5.80
CA GLY A 306 -3.84 24.34 -6.86
C GLY A 306 -2.47 23.84 -6.40
N LEU A 307 -2.42 22.97 -5.39
CA LEU A 307 -1.17 22.45 -4.82
C LEU A 307 -0.65 21.21 -5.56
N ILE A 308 -1.49 20.58 -6.37
CA ILE A 308 -1.09 19.44 -7.22
C ILE A 308 -0.44 19.97 -8.51
N GLU A 309 0.67 19.38 -8.92
CA GLU A 309 1.35 19.75 -10.16
C GLU A 309 0.40 19.69 -11.36
N ALA A 310 0.39 20.77 -12.17
CA ALA A 310 -0.52 20.87 -13.32
C ALA A 310 -0.27 19.77 -14.37
N THR A 311 0.96 19.30 -14.51
CA THR A 311 1.33 18.17 -15.35
C THR A 311 0.62 16.89 -14.93
N ASP A 312 0.50 16.66 -13.64
CA ASP A 312 -0.14 15.46 -13.09
C ASP A 312 -1.68 15.57 -13.18
N LEU A 313 -2.25 16.74 -12.85
CA LEU A 313 -3.70 16.99 -13.01
C LEU A 313 -4.20 16.80 -14.45
N ASN A 314 -3.38 17.14 -15.43
CA ASN A 314 -3.70 17.01 -16.85
C ASN A 314 -3.32 15.64 -17.44
N ASN A 315 -2.71 14.76 -16.66
CA ASN A 315 -2.36 13.43 -17.10
C ASN A 315 -3.55 12.47 -16.94
N SER A 316 -4.13 12.06 -18.05
CA SER A 316 -5.29 11.15 -18.08
C SER A 316 -5.01 9.75 -17.53
N ALA A 317 -3.77 9.40 -17.32
CA ALA A 317 -3.40 8.14 -16.69
C ALA A 317 -3.25 8.26 -15.16
N ILE A 318 -3.11 9.49 -14.61
CA ILE A 318 -3.18 9.76 -13.17
C ILE A 318 -4.63 10.12 -12.78
N TYR A 319 -5.26 11.01 -13.57
CA TYR A 319 -6.65 11.44 -13.38
C TYR A 319 -7.48 11.08 -14.61
N PRO A 320 -7.93 9.82 -14.74
CA PRO A 320 -8.67 9.32 -15.90
C PRO A 320 -9.95 10.13 -16.16
N PRO A 321 -10.24 10.47 -17.43
CA PRO A 321 -11.50 11.06 -17.79
C PRO A 321 -12.66 10.07 -17.59
N PRO A 322 -13.92 10.54 -17.50
CA PRO A 322 -15.07 9.70 -17.14
C PRO A 322 -15.23 8.45 -18.01
N GLU A 323 -14.97 8.55 -19.32
CA GLU A 323 -15.08 7.42 -20.26
C GLU A 323 -14.03 6.33 -20.06
N LEU A 324 -12.84 6.70 -19.58
CA LEU A 324 -11.79 5.74 -19.20
C LEU A 324 -12.06 5.20 -17.82
N PHE A 325 -12.45 6.06 -16.88
CA PHE A 325 -12.79 5.66 -15.51
C PHE A 325 -13.89 4.60 -15.47
N ALA A 326 -14.89 4.68 -16.38
CA ALA A 326 -15.97 3.70 -16.49
C ALA A 326 -15.52 2.27 -16.87
N LYS A 327 -14.27 2.11 -17.34
CA LYS A 327 -13.67 0.81 -17.68
C LYS A 327 -12.76 0.26 -16.57
N LEU A 328 -12.62 0.98 -15.48
CA LEU A 328 -11.81 0.56 -14.34
C LEU A 328 -12.66 -0.25 -13.36
N ASN A 329 -12.08 -1.28 -12.80
CA ASN A 329 -12.72 -2.17 -11.85
C ASN A 329 -11.99 -2.13 -10.50
N TYR A 330 -12.72 -2.08 -9.41
CA TYR A 330 -12.16 -2.33 -8.09
C TYR A 330 -11.95 -3.83 -7.88
N ILE A 331 -10.87 -4.22 -7.22
CA ILE A 331 -10.72 -5.58 -6.69
C ILE A 331 -11.69 -5.73 -5.52
N GLN A 332 -12.40 -6.87 -5.49
CA GLN A 332 -13.38 -7.18 -4.44
C GLN A 332 -12.92 -8.38 -3.63
N ASP A 333 -13.32 -8.41 -2.37
CA ASP A 333 -13.26 -9.62 -1.57
C ASP A 333 -14.16 -10.70 -2.17
N LEU A 334 -13.59 -11.85 -2.55
CA LEU A 334 -14.31 -12.96 -3.16
C LEU A 334 -14.73 -14.02 -2.14
N GLY A 335 -14.45 -13.79 -0.84
CA GLY A 335 -14.77 -14.73 0.22
C GLY A 335 -14.21 -16.12 -0.07
N LYS A 336 -15.07 -17.14 -0.01
CA LYS A 336 -14.65 -18.55 -0.22
C LYS A 336 -14.10 -18.83 -1.63
N ALA A 337 -14.44 -18.01 -2.64
CA ALA A 337 -13.94 -18.22 -3.99
C ALA A 337 -12.46 -17.85 -4.15
N THR A 338 -11.86 -17.13 -3.18
CA THR A 338 -10.44 -16.84 -3.16
C THR A 338 -9.58 -18.09 -3.26
N ILE A 339 -10.01 -19.20 -2.67
CA ILE A 339 -9.28 -20.48 -2.73
C ILE A 339 -9.07 -20.98 -4.17
N LEU A 340 -10.02 -20.72 -5.07
CA LEU A 340 -9.89 -21.10 -6.49
C LEU A 340 -8.77 -20.33 -7.19
N TYR A 341 -8.59 -19.06 -6.80
CA TYR A 341 -7.49 -18.25 -7.30
C TYR A 341 -6.15 -18.68 -6.71
N ASP A 342 -6.09 -19.01 -5.40
CA ASP A 342 -4.87 -19.49 -4.74
C ASP A 342 -4.35 -20.78 -5.39
N GLU A 343 -5.25 -21.74 -5.62
CA GLU A 343 -4.92 -23.01 -6.29
C GLU A 343 -4.43 -22.75 -7.72
N ALA A 344 -5.15 -21.95 -8.49
CA ALA A 344 -4.80 -21.62 -9.87
C ALA A 344 -3.50 -20.80 -9.96
N TRP A 345 -3.25 -19.88 -9.01
CA TRP A 345 -2.02 -19.10 -8.93
C TRP A 345 -0.80 -19.97 -8.65
N THR A 346 -0.95 -20.94 -7.76
CA THR A 346 0.10 -21.94 -7.49
C THR A 346 0.48 -22.68 -8.77
N GLU A 347 -0.50 -23.09 -9.58
CA GLU A 347 -0.26 -23.76 -10.86
C GLU A 347 0.47 -22.84 -11.87
N VAL A 348 0.08 -21.55 -11.95
CA VAL A 348 0.75 -20.55 -12.79
C VAL A 348 2.21 -20.37 -12.37
N LYS A 349 2.48 -20.22 -11.07
CA LYS A 349 3.86 -20.04 -10.54
C LYS A 349 4.74 -21.27 -10.81
N LEU A 350 4.22 -22.47 -10.67
CA LEU A 350 4.94 -23.72 -10.97
C LEU A 350 5.09 -23.95 -12.48
N GLY A 351 4.25 -23.34 -13.30
CA GLY A 351 4.22 -23.59 -14.75
C GLY A 351 3.67 -24.98 -15.09
N VAL A 352 2.88 -25.55 -14.21
CA VAL A 352 2.20 -26.83 -14.40
C VAL A 352 0.77 -26.53 -14.84
N GLY A 353 0.43 -26.84 -16.04
CA GLY A 353 -0.92 -26.86 -16.59
C GLY A 353 -1.02 -28.02 -17.54
N ASN A 354 -2.12 -28.74 -17.49
CA ASN A 354 -2.38 -29.89 -18.37
C ASN A 354 -2.64 -29.44 -19.81
#